data_f5a66854ca4e08ac7c34af142169e6f9
#
_entry.id   f5a66854ca4e08ac7c34af142169e6f9
#
_cell.length_a   1.000
_cell.length_b   1.000
_cell.length_c   1.000
_cell.angle_alpha   90.00
_cell.angle_beta   90.00
_cell.angle_gamma   90.00
#
_symmetry.space_group_name_H-M   'P 1'
#
loop_
_entity.id
_entity.type
_entity.pdbx_description
1 polymer ?
#
loop_
_entity_poly.entity_id
_entity_poly.type
_entity_poly.pdbx_seq_one_letter_code
_entity_poly.pdbx_strand_id
1 'polypeptide(L)'
;MKKEYRIKRSQDFDNIIRKKQSFANRQFVIYYQKNKLEHMRLGISVSKKLGKAHERNKIKRYIRETFKTRKNYVKNYDIIIIARAGVKELPFLEVGSSIDHVLKKSKLYRKREEG
;
A
#
# COMPACT_ATOMS: atom_id res chain seq x y z
N MET A 1 1.08 12.43 0.20
CA MET A 1 2.35 11.99 -0.42
C MET A 1 2.61 12.80 -1.68
N LYS A 2 3.87 13.08 -1.95
CA LYS A 2 4.28 13.78 -3.17
C LYS A 2 4.01 12.94 -4.41
N LYS A 3 3.81 13.61 -5.55
CA LYS A 3 3.49 12.97 -6.82
C LYS A 3 4.47 11.87 -7.23
N GLU A 4 5.76 12.05 -6.95
CA GLU A 4 6.81 11.09 -7.30
C GLU A 4 6.65 9.74 -6.61
N TYR A 5 5.92 9.68 -5.50
CA TYR A 5 5.64 8.44 -4.77
C TYR A 5 4.31 7.79 -5.17
N ARG A 6 3.64 8.32 -6.19
CA ARG A 6 2.34 7.80 -6.62
C ARG A 6 2.43 7.08 -7.96
N ILE A 7 1.78 5.93 -8.05
CA ILE A 7 1.54 5.26 -9.31
C ILE A 7 0.29 5.88 -9.91
N LYS A 8 0.41 6.49 -11.09
CA LYS A 8 -0.69 7.25 -11.70
C LYS A 8 -1.34 6.59 -12.91
N ARG A 9 -0.58 5.79 -13.67
CA ARG A 9 -1.07 5.23 -14.92
C ARG A 9 -1.80 3.92 -14.69
N SER A 10 -2.97 3.77 -15.31
CA SER A 10 -3.72 2.51 -15.28
C SER A 10 -2.88 1.34 -15.81
N GLN A 11 -2.07 1.60 -16.82
CA GLN A 11 -1.19 0.58 -17.39
C GLN A 11 -0.17 0.08 -16.37
N ASP A 12 0.36 0.97 -15.54
CA ASP A 12 1.30 0.58 -14.48
C ASP A 12 0.62 -0.30 -13.45
N PHE A 13 -0.62 0.02 -13.06
CA PHE A 13 -1.43 -0.82 -12.18
C PHE A 13 -1.60 -2.22 -12.77
N ASP A 14 -2.02 -2.29 -14.03
CA ASP A 14 -2.26 -3.57 -14.70
C ASP A 14 -0.99 -4.40 -14.77
N ASN A 15 0.14 -3.79 -15.10
CA ASN A 15 1.42 -4.48 -15.21
C ASN A 15 1.86 -5.08 -13.86
N ILE A 16 1.67 -4.33 -12.78
CA ILE A 16 2.04 -4.79 -11.44
C ILE A 16 1.16 -5.96 -11.01
N ILE A 17 -0.15 -5.85 -11.25
CA ILE A 17 -1.10 -6.91 -10.91
C ILE A 17 -0.83 -8.19 -11.72
N ARG A 18 -0.45 -8.06 -12.98
CA ARG A 18 -0.13 -9.20 -13.85
C ARG A 18 1.06 -10.02 -13.37
N LYS A 19 2.01 -9.41 -12.67
CA LYS A 19 3.18 -10.14 -12.14
C LYS A 19 2.79 -11.13 -11.07
N LYS A 20 1.58 -11.03 -10.51
CA LYS A 20 1.02 -11.94 -9.51
C LYS A 20 1.89 -12.10 -8.26
N GLN A 21 2.80 -11.19 -8.01
CA GLN A 21 3.52 -11.09 -6.76
C GLN A 21 2.61 -10.38 -5.77
N SER A 22 2.06 -11.10 -4.81
CA SER A 22 1.08 -10.52 -3.91
C SER A 22 1.14 -11.15 -2.52
N PHE A 23 0.63 -10.41 -1.56
CA PHE A 23 0.40 -10.87 -0.21
C PHE A 23 -0.91 -10.27 0.29
N ALA A 24 -1.61 -10.99 1.15
CA ALA A 24 -2.89 -10.54 1.65
C ALA A 24 -3.01 -10.79 3.15
N ASN A 25 -3.78 -9.93 3.80
CA ASN A 25 -4.31 -10.18 5.13
C ASN A 25 -5.81 -9.87 5.12
N ARG A 26 -6.43 -9.82 6.29
CA ARG A 26 -7.88 -9.60 6.37
C ARG A 26 -8.31 -8.22 5.84
N GLN A 27 -7.44 -7.22 5.96
CA GLN A 27 -7.77 -5.84 5.63
C GLN A 27 -7.27 -5.39 4.27
N PHE A 28 -6.17 -5.97 3.78
CA PHE A 28 -5.52 -5.50 2.56
C PHE A 28 -5.00 -6.64 1.71
N VAL A 29 -4.97 -6.38 0.40
CA VAL A 29 -4.15 -7.15 -0.55
C VAL A 29 -3.12 -6.19 -1.10
N ILE A 30 -1.86 -6.61 -1.18
CA ILE A 30 -0.84 -5.85 -1.88
C ILE A 30 -0.31 -6.63 -3.07
N TYR A 31 -0.09 -5.91 -4.17
CA TYR A 31 0.68 -6.39 -5.32
C TYR A 31 1.94 -5.55 -5.40
N TYR A 32 3.04 -6.14 -5.74
CA TYR A 32 4.29 -5.41 -5.75
C TYR A 32 5.23 -5.90 -6.84
N GLN A 33 6.05 -4.97 -7.32
CA GLN A 33 7.05 -5.22 -8.36
C GLN A 33 8.24 -4.32 -8.10
N LYS A 34 9.43 -4.88 -8.19
CA LYS A 34 10.66 -4.10 -8.06
C LYS A 34 10.69 -3.01 -9.12
N ASN A 35 11.04 -1.79 -8.73
CA ASN A 35 11.20 -0.69 -9.68
C ASN A 35 12.67 -0.31 -9.82
N LYS A 36 12.95 0.59 -10.77
CA LYS A 36 14.32 1.08 -11.02
C LYS A 36 14.53 2.47 -10.43
N LEU A 37 13.63 2.90 -9.54
CA LEU A 37 13.71 4.20 -8.90
C LEU A 37 14.50 4.09 -7.60
N GLU A 38 14.80 5.23 -7.02
CA GLU A 38 15.50 5.30 -5.73
C GLU A 38 14.53 5.34 -4.54
N HIS A 39 13.24 5.10 -4.79
CA HIS A 39 12.20 5.12 -3.75
C HIS A 39 11.04 4.22 -4.16
N MET A 40 10.18 3.92 -3.21
CA MET A 40 8.94 3.21 -3.49
C MET A 40 7.91 4.11 -4.17
N ARG A 41 6.96 3.49 -4.87
CA ARG A 41 5.76 4.19 -5.33
C ARG A 41 4.54 3.44 -4.86
N LEU A 42 3.46 4.17 -4.61
CA LEU A 42 2.23 3.62 -4.05
C LEU A 42 1.03 3.89 -4.96
N GLY A 43 0.27 2.85 -5.25
CA GLY A 43 -1.06 2.94 -5.83
C GLY A 43 -2.08 2.44 -4.82
N ILE A 44 -3.21 3.13 -4.70
CA ILE A 44 -4.25 2.80 -3.74
C ILE A 44 -5.54 2.50 -4.48
N SER A 45 -6.18 1.38 -4.14
CA SER A 45 -7.47 1.01 -4.70
C SER A 45 -8.46 0.74 -3.58
N VAL A 46 -9.57 1.48 -3.57
CA VAL A 46 -10.67 1.31 -2.63
C VAL A 46 -11.97 1.21 -3.43
N SER A 47 -12.54 0.00 -3.47
CA SER A 47 -13.75 -0.29 -4.23
C SER A 47 -14.95 0.48 -3.70
N LYS A 48 -15.86 0.84 -4.61
CA LYS A 48 -17.14 1.44 -4.27
C LYS A 48 -17.99 0.58 -3.32
N LYS A 49 -17.73 -0.73 -3.31
CA LYS A 49 -18.40 -1.66 -2.39
C LYS A 49 -18.07 -1.41 -0.92
N LEU A 50 -17.00 -0.68 -0.63
CA LEU A 50 -16.58 -0.41 0.74
C LEU A 50 -17.29 0.76 1.38
N GLY A 51 -18.19 1.43 0.67
CA GLY A 51 -18.99 2.50 1.24
C GLY A 51 -19.10 3.72 0.34
N LYS A 52 -19.63 4.78 0.93
CA LYS A 52 -19.83 6.06 0.25
C LYS A 52 -18.48 6.76 0.01
N ALA A 53 -18.50 7.78 -0.85
CA ALA A 53 -17.28 8.49 -1.22
C ALA A 53 -16.50 9.00 0.00
N HIS A 54 -17.15 9.56 1.00
CA HIS A 54 -16.45 10.07 2.19
C HIS A 54 -15.80 8.96 3.02
N GLU A 55 -16.42 7.79 3.09
CA GLU A 55 -15.85 6.63 3.78
C GLU A 55 -14.63 6.10 3.03
N ARG A 56 -14.73 5.99 1.71
CA ARG A 56 -13.59 5.55 0.88
C ARG A 56 -12.43 6.55 0.94
N ASN A 57 -12.72 7.84 0.93
CA ASN A 57 -11.71 8.88 1.06
C ASN A 57 -11.00 8.81 2.41
N LYS A 58 -11.70 8.49 3.47
CA LYS A 58 -11.13 8.28 4.80
C LYS A 58 -10.14 7.11 4.79
N ILE A 59 -10.53 6.00 4.19
CA ILE A 59 -9.66 4.82 4.07
C ILE A 59 -8.40 5.19 3.29
N LYS A 60 -8.54 5.85 2.14
CA LYS A 60 -7.40 6.30 1.33
C LYS A 60 -6.47 7.22 2.12
N ARG A 61 -7.03 8.15 2.89
CA ARG A 61 -6.26 9.07 3.73
C ARG A 61 -5.46 8.31 4.77
N TYR A 62 -6.05 7.35 5.44
CA TYR A 62 -5.36 6.53 6.45
C TYR A 62 -4.21 5.76 5.84
N ILE A 63 -4.41 5.20 4.66
CA ILE A 63 -3.35 4.49 3.94
C ILE A 63 -2.21 5.44 3.58
N ARG A 64 -2.52 6.62 3.03
CA ARG A 64 -1.50 7.61 2.65
C ARG A 64 -0.70 8.10 3.87
N GLU A 65 -1.38 8.41 4.96
CA GLU A 65 -0.73 8.87 6.19
C GLU A 65 0.19 7.80 6.75
N THR A 66 -0.21 6.54 6.68
CA THR A 66 0.62 5.42 7.11
C THR A 66 1.89 5.33 6.26
N PHE A 67 1.75 5.32 4.94
CA PHE A 67 2.91 5.23 4.06
C PHE A 67 3.82 6.46 4.13
N LYS A 68 3.25 7.63 4.40
CA LYS A 68 4.02 8.86 4.54
C LYS A 68 5.14 8.73 5.58
N THR A 69 4.89 8.04 6.67
CA THR A 69 5.87 7.83 7.74
C THR A 69 6.77 6.62 7.48
N ARG A 70 6.40 5.74 6.55
CA ARG A 70 7.11 4.47 6.32
C ARG A 70 7.84 4.39 4.98
N LYS A 71 7.61 5.34 4.08
CA LYS A 71 8.13 5.28 2.71
C LYS A 71 9.65 5.12 2.63
N ASN A 72 10.39 5.69 3.56
CA ASN A 72 11.86 5.62 3.56
C ASN A 72 12.38 4.27 4.04
N TYR A 73 11.53 3.48 4.67
CA TYR A 73 11.89 2.16 5.19
C TYR A 73 11.42 1.03 4.28
N VAL A 74 10.70 1.38 3.22
CA VAL A 74 10.19 0.42 2.24
C VAL A 74 11.19 0.32 1.08
N LYS A 75 11.41 -0.90 0.62
CA LYS A 75 12.30 -1.16 -0.53
C LYS A 75 11.78 -0.45 -1.78
N ASN A 76 12.65 -0.29 -2.76
CA ASN A 76 12.35 0.40 -4.03
C ASN A 76 11.45 -0.49 -4.91
N TYR A 77 10.18 -0.54 -4.55
CA TYR A 77 9.16 -1.32 -5.23
C TYR A 77 7.97 -0.43 -5.57
N ASP A 78 7.28 -0.78 -6.64
CA ASP A 78 5.95 -0.28 -6.90
C ASP A 78 4.98 -1.18 -6.15
N ILE A 79 4.15 -0.59 -5.31
CA ILE A 79 3.21 -1.31 -4.46
C ILE A 79 1.79 -0.82 -4.75
N ILE A 80 0.89 -1.74 -5.06
CA ILE A 80 -0.54 -1.45 -5.12
C ILE A 80 -1.17 -2.06 -3.89
N ILE A 81 -1.85 -1.23 -3.10
CA ILE A 81 -2.60 -1.68 -1.94
C ILE A 81 -4.09 -1.59 -2.23
N ILE A 82 -4.78 -2.70 -2.04
CA ILE A 82 -6.21 -2.82 -2.26
C ILE A 82 -6.89 -3.06 -0.93
N ALA A 83 -7.83 -2.17 -0.57
CA ALA A 83 -8.57 -2.29 0.66
C ALA A 83 -9.65 -3.37 0.54
N ARG A 84 -9.78 -4.20 1.57
CA ARG A 84 -10.81 -5.23 1.68
C ARG A 84 -11.85 -4.79 2.71
N ALA A 85 -12.99 -5.47 2.71
CA ALA A 85 -14.10 -5.15 3.62
C ALA A 85 -13.67 -5.11 5.10
N GLY A 86 -12.69 -5.91 5.47
CA GLY A 86 -12.17 -5.92 6.85
C GLY A 86 -11.55 -4.63 7.33
N VAL A 87 -11.30 -3.66 6.43
CA VAL A 87 -10.74 -2.36 6.81
C VAL A 87 -11.81 -1.37 7.29
N LYS A 88 -13.07 -1.64 7.01
CA LYS A 88 -14.17 -0.74 7.41
C LYS A 88 -14.16 -0.56 8.93
N GLU A 89 -14.28 0.69 9.34
CA GLU A 89 -14.37 1.07 10.75
C GLU A 89 -13.12 0.84 11.59
N LEU A 90 -11.99 0.44 10.97
CA LEU A 90 -10.75 0.35 11.71
C LEU A 90 -10.22 1.74 12.08
N PRO A 91 -9.78 1.92 13.34
CA PRO A 91 -9.06 3.13 13.72
C PRO A 91 -7.75 3.27 12.95
N PHE A 92 -7.27 4.50 12.82
CA PHE A 92 -6.04 4.80 12.09
C PHE A 92 -4.85 3.94 12.53
N LEU A 93 -4.66 3.77 13.84
CA LEU A 93 -3.52 3.00 14.34
C LEU A 93 -3.61 1.52 13.94
N GLU A 94 -4.82 0.97 13.88
CA GLU A 94 -5.01 -0.42 13.44
C GLU A 94 -4.81 -0.58 11.94
N VAL A 95 -5.17 0.43 11.16
CA VAL A 95 -4.84 0.45 9.73
C VAL A 95 -3.33 0.39 9.55
N GLY A 96 -2.59 1.19 10.31
CA GLY A 96 -1.13 1.19 10.30
C GLY A 96 -0.54 -0.17 10.66
N SER A 97 -1.05 -0.81 11.72
CA SER A 97 -0.60 -2.13 12.13
C SER A 97 -0.85 -3.19 11.06
N SER A 98 -2.00 -3.12 10.40
CA SER A 98 -2.34 -4.06 9.33
C SER A 98 -1.43 -3.88 8.11
N ILE A 99 -1.11 -2.65 7.75
CA ILE A 99 -0.16 -2.36 6.67
C ILE A 99 1.23 -2.87 7.03
N ASP A 100 1.69 -2.62 8.25
CA ASP A 100 2.97 -3.15 8.72
C ASP A 100 3.01 -4.66 8.62
N HIS A 101 1.93 -5.33 9.01
CA HIS A 101 1.85 -6.78 8.94
C HIS A 101 2.05 -7.28 7.50
N VAL A 102 1.34 -6.72 6.53
CA VAL A 102 1.42 -7.18 5.15
C VAL A 102 2.78 -6.82 4.52
N LEU A 103 3.36 -5.68 4.88
CA LEU A 103 4.69 -5.30 4.39
C LEU A 103 5.80 -6.18 4.95
N LYS A 104 5.70 -6.57 6.21
CA LYS A 104 6.65 -7.49 6.83
C LYS A 104 6.54 -8.89 6.22
N LYS A 105 5.34 -9.38 6.04
CA LYS A 105 5.08 -10.69 5.43
C LYS A 105 5.65 -10.79 4.02
N SER A 106 5.55 -9.74 3.25
CA SER A 106 6.06 -9.69 1.88
C SER A 106 7.55 -9.32 1.81
N LYS A 107 8.18 -9.05 2.95
CA LYS A 107 9.60 -8.67 3.06
C LYS A 107 9.92 -7.36 2.30
N LEU A 108 8.99 -6.43 2.31
CA LEU A 108 9.15 -5.15 1.63
C LEU A 108 9.80 -4.07 2.50
N TYR A 109 9.94 -4.28 3.80
CA TYR A 109 10.72 -3.37 4.63
C TYR A 109 12.21 -3.63 4.45
N ARG A 110 12.99 -2.52 4.41
CA ARG A 110 14.44 -2.61 4.37
C ARG A 110 14.95 -3.27 5.63
N LYS A 111 16.00 -4.08 5.50
CA LYS A 111 16.67 -4.62 6.67
C LYS A 111 17.35 -3.47 7.41
N ARG A 112 17.26 -3.47 8.73
CA ARG A 112 18.08 -2.58 9.53
C ARG A 112 19.53 -2.93 9.30
N GLU A 113 20.32 -1.94 8.90
CA GLU A 113 21.75 -2.12 8.95
C GLU A 113 22.15 -2.19 10.43
N GLU A 114 22.76 -3.30 10.79
CA GLU A 114 23.41 -3.40 12.09
C GLU A 114 24.72 -2.61 12.00
N GLY A 115 24.79 -1.57 12.77
CA GLY A 115 26.05 -0.86 12.71
C GLY A 115 26.09 0.30 13.53
#